data_8ef95ddb6673dbdf3617f7b925dc6626
#
_entry.id   8ef95ddb6673dbdf3617f7b925dc6626
#
_cell.length_a   1.000
_cell.length_b   1.000
_cell.length_c   1.000
_cell.angle_alpha   90.00
_cell.angle_beta   90.00
_cell.angle_gamma   90.00
#
_symmetry.space_group_name_H-M   'P 1'
#
loop_
_entity.id
_entity.type
_entity.pdbx_description
1 polymer ?
#
loop_
_entity_poly.entity_id
_entity_poly.type
_entity_poly.pdbx_seq_one_letter_code
_entity_poly.pdbx_strand_id
1 'polypeptide(L)'
;DTTNGVTIYVNGVKQDSMAIYDANDLESDKTLYGYLKNHETASVTLQKETEVGSTSTSAKYNTVMISSYATAIVDEVIDKTNETSVNFDTYSTGIQAKMTVNKDDDNYTYSFKLDGKDIEAKDLQQNDVLNIAYDTTGSFRDSNFYDVIVTRNVVDGVKCTSRNDTKGEYTIGGTKYKAAEGMDIDVETSTEYSLYLDHFGRIAKADENSVSKNYGVLKNIYKKAGGDYMAQIITKKGTEEEYKVDSDKVNEYATYLKYATFYSDAKKENKIDTTKK
;
A
#
# COMPACT_ATOMS: atom_id res chain seq x y z
N ASP A 1 16.09 17.97 25.19
CA ASP A 1 16.44 19.30 25.71
C ASP A 1 17.21 20.05 24.63
N THR A 2 16.50 20.89 23.85
CA THR A 2 17.11 21.78 22.84
C THR A 2 18.11 22.77 23.49
N THR A 3 18.11 22.91 24.82
CA THR A 3 19.07 23.72 25.56
C THR A 3 20.52 23.21 25.47
N ASN A 4 20.74 21.98 24.98
CA ASN A 4 22.08 21.39 24.83
C ASN A 4 22.71 21.57 23.43
N GLY A 5 22.12 22.44 22.61
CA GLY A 5 22.69 22.75 21.28
C GLY A 5 22.53 21.66 20.24
N VAL A 6 21.54 20.76 20.40
CA VAL A 6 21.16 19.78 19.38
C VAL A 6 19.98 20.30 18.57
N THR A 7 20.10 20.28 17.26
CA THR A 7 19.02 20.62 16.34
C THR A 7 18.44 19.34 15.73
N ILE A 8 17.12 19.20 15.77
CA ILE A 8 16.42 18.01 15.23
C ILE A 8 15.65 18.43 13.98
N TYR A 9 15.78 17.66 12.92
CA TYR A 9 14.99 17.78 11.69
C TYR A 9 14.21 16.49 11.46
N VAL A 10 12.94 16.61 11.09
CA VAL A 10 12.12 15.51 10.59
C VAL A 10 11.77 15.82 9.13
N ASN A 11 12.13 14.93 8.22
CA ASN A 11 11.95 15.11 6.77
C ASN A 11 12.47 16.47 6.26
N GLY A 12 13.63 16.92 6.78
CA GLY A 12 14.23 18.19 6.41
C GLY A 12 13.66 19.43 7.12
N VAL A 13 12.59 19.30 7.89
CA VAL A 13 11.96 20.40 8.62
C VAL A 13 12.44 20.44 10.06
N LYS A 14 12.95 21.61 10.49
CA LYS A 14 13.44 21.83 11.83
C LYS A 14 12.31 21.71 12.86
N GLN A 15 12.56 20.95 13.92
CA GLN A 15 11.63 20.72 15.03
C GLN A 15 12.02 21.60 16.22
N ASP A 16 11.44 22.79 16.31
CA ASP A 16 11.84 23.76 17.32
C ASP A 16 11.41 23.37 18.76
N SER A 17 10.39 22.54 18.89
CA SER A 17 9.83 22.12 20.19
C SER A 17 10.14 20.66 20.56
N MET A 18 10.83 19.90 19.72
CA MET A 18 11.13 18.50 20.01
C MET A 18 12.31 18.39 20.98
N ALA A 19 12.07 17.84 22.16
CA ALA A 19 13.12 17.51 23.12
C ALA A 19 13.81 16.19 22.73
N ILE A 20 15.05 15.96 23.15
CA ILE A 20 15.72 14.66 22.95
C ILE A 20 15.04 13.58 23.80
N TYR A 21 14.74 13.91 25.04
CA TYR A 21 14.16 12.98 26.01
C TYR A 21 13.43 13.77 27.10
N ASP A 22 12.27 13.27 27.49
CA ASP A 22 11.52 13.70 28.69
C ASP A 22 11.03 12.45 29.43
N ALA A 23 11.47 12.29 30.68
CA ALA A 23 11.07 11.14 31.50
C ALA A 23 9.55 11.09 31.80
N ASN A 24 8.87 12.22 31.68
CA ASN A 24 7.43 12.32 31.89
C ASN A 24 6.62 12.17 30.60
N ASP A 25 7.29 12.12 29.43
CA ASP A 25 6.64 12.01 28.13
C ASP A 25 7.44 11.09 27.21
N LEU A 26 7.36 9.79 27.47
CA LEU A 26 8.05 8.73 26.72
C LEU A 26 7.25 8.19 25.53
N GLU A 27 6.02 8.63 25.37
CA GLU A 27 5.07 8.04 24.40
C GLU A 27 4.69 9.02 23.29
N SER A 28 5.00 10.30 23.41
CA SER A 28 4.59 11.30 22.41
C SER A 28 5.71 11.64 21.42
N ASP A 29 5.31 12.12 20.26
CA ASP A 29 6.22 12.62 19.21
C ASP A 29 6.86 13.98 19.56
N LYS A 30 6.63 14.49 20.78
CA LYS A 30 7.28 15.70 21.28
C LYS A 30 8.71 15.48 21.72
N THR A 31 9.12 14.23 21.84
CA THR A 31 10.50 13.85 22.11
C THR A 31 11.07 12.99 21.00
N LEU A 32 12.36 13.10 20.75
CA LEU A 32 13.05 12.21 19.81
C LEU A 32 12.87 10.74 20.19
N TYR A 33 12.92 10.45 21.49
CA TYR A 33 12.73 9.08 21.98
C TYR A 33 11.32 8.55 21.67
N GLY A 34 10.28 9.31 22.02
CA GLY A 34 8.89 8.95 21.72
C GLY A 34 8.63 8.83 20.23
N TYR A 35 9.14 9.80 19.44
CA TYR A 35 9.03 9.77 17.99
C TYR A 35 9.60 8.48 17.39
N LEU A 36 10.84 8.12 17.73
CA LEU A 36 11.47 6.88 17.21
C LEU A 36 10.80 5.61 17.71
N LYS A 37 10.14 5.65 18.87
CA LYS A 37 9.34 4.54 19.37
C LYS A 37 8.06 4.35 18.57
N ASN A 38 7.42 5.45 18.17
CA ASN A 38 6.15 5.43 17.45
C ASN A 38 6.34 5.21 15.94
N HIS A 39 7.50 5.60 15.40
CA HIS A 39 7.83 5.50 13.98
C HIS A 39 8.96 4.49 13.75
N GLU A 40 8.64 3.21 13.83
CA GLU A 40 9.63 2.12 13.77
C GLU A 40 10.44 2.07 12.45
N THR A 41 9.94 2.68 11.37
CA THR A 41 10.64 2.78 10.08
C THR A 41 11.46 4.06 9.93
N ALA A 42 11.40 4.96 10.91
CA ALA A 42 12.18 6.19 10.87
C ALA A 42 13.68 5.88 10.89
N SER A 43 14.40 6.46 9.95
CA SER A 43 15.87 6.40 9.94
C SER A 43 16.47 7.65 10.55
N VAL A 44 17.58 7.49 11.27
CA VAL A 44 18.27 8.59 11.95
C VAL A 44 19.68 8.75 11.42
N THR A 45 20.00 9.95 10.99
CA THR A 45 21.37 10.35 10.61
C THR A 45 21.87 11.43 11.55
N LEU A 46 23.04 11.24 12.12
CA LEU A 46 23.71 12.25 12.94
C LEU A 46 24.73 13.01 12.09
N GLN A 47 24.61 14.32 12.10
CA GLN A 47 25.55 15.19 11.41
C GLN A 47 26.40 15.96 12.44
N LYS A 48 27.68 16.09 12.09
CA LYS A 48 28.64 16.90 12.82
C LYS A 48 28.70 18.28 12.18
N GLU A 49 28.43 19.31 12.96
CA GLU A 49 28.75 20.67 12.58
C GLU A 49 30.26 20.87 12.71
N THR A 50 30.90 21.19 11.61
CA THR A 50 32.31 21.55 11.60
C THR A 50 32.38 23.06 11.78
N GLU A 51 32.71 23.53 12.99
CA GLU A 51 33.04 24.93 13.18
C GLU A 51 34.28 25.24 12.31
N VAL A 52 34.10 26.17 11.39
CA VAL A 52 35.21 26.67 10.57
C VAL A 52 36.23 27.32 11.49
N GLY A 53 37.42 26.72 11.57
CA GLY A 53 38.53 27.22 12.43
C GLY A 53 38.68 26.53 13.78
N SER A 54 37.84 25.54 14.13
CA SER A 54 38.02 24.77 15.36
C SER A 54 39.11 23.70 15.20
N THR A 55 40.11 23.72 16.06
CA THR A 55 41.15 22.67 16.19
C THR A 55 40.76 21.54 17.14
N SER A 56 39.49 21.53 17.61
CA SER A 56 38.98 20.52 18.52
C SER A 56 38.89 19.15 17.86
N THR A 57 39.59 18.17 18.39
CA THR A 57 39.53 16.76 17.95
C THR A 57 38.29 16.02 18.42
N SER A 58 37.48 16.66 19.30
CA SER A 58 36.22 16.08 19.80
C SER A 58 35.09 16.35 18.83
N ALA A 59 34.71 15.32 18.08
CA ALA A 59 33.53 15.39 17.22
C ALA A 59 32.29 15.53 18.09
N LYS A 60 31.59 16.67 18.01
CA LYS A 60 30.26 16.83 18.58
C LYS A 60 29.24 16.71 17.47
N TYR A 61 28.38 15.71 17.55
CA TYR A 61 27.21 15.63 16.71
C TYR A 61 26.14 16.53 17.33
N ASN A 62 25.70 17.53 16.60
CA ASN A 62 24.75 18.54 17.06
C ASN A 62 23.51 18.64 16.17
N THR A 63 23.46 17.85 15.10
CA THR A 63 22.29 17.79 14.21
C THR A 63 21.82 16.35 14.09
N VAL A 64 20.52 16.14 14.35
CA VAL A 64 19.81 14.89 14.17
C VAL A 64 18.86 15.05 13.01
N MET A 65 19.03 14.25 11.97
CA MET A 65 18.10 14.20 10.84
C MET A 65 17.34 12.90 10.88
N ILE A 66 16.02 13.00 10.85
CA ILE A 66 15.09 11.86 10.86
C ILE A 66 14.37 11.84 9.52
N SER A 67 14.37 10.69 8.86
CA SER A 67 13.50 10.40 7.72
C SER A 67 12.40 9.47 8.19
N SER A 68 11.16 9.89 8.08
CA SER A 68 9.95 9.15 8.47
C SER A 68 9.00 9.09 7.30
N TYR A 69 8.34 7.95 7.12
CA TYR A 69 7.57 7.66 5.91
C TYR A 69 6.14 7.27 6.26
N ALA A 70 5.19 7.90 5.58
CA ALA A 70 3.82 7.41 5.48
C ALA A 70 3.72 6.40 4.34
N THR A 71 2.76 5.48 4.42
CA THR A 71 2.55 4.45 3.39
C THR A 71 1.25 4.69 2.65
N ALA A 72 1.25 4.52 1.33
CA ALA A 72 0.05 4.56 0.49
C ALA A 72 0.13 3.55 -0.65
N ILE A 73 -1.03 3.14 -1.15
CA ILE A 73 -1.18 2.29 -2.34
C ILE A 73 -1.82 3.13 -3.44
N VAL A 74 -1.21 3.14 -4.61
CA VAL A 74 -1.73 3.86 -5.78
C VAL A 74 -2.98 3.18 -6.32
N ASP A 75 -4.07 3.94 -6.46
CA ASP A 75 -5.26 3.55 -7.20
C ASP A 75 -5.17 4.03 -8.65
N GLU A 76 -5.00 5.34 -8.83
CA GLU A 76 -5.03 5.97 -10.15
C GLU A 76 -4.03 7.12 -10.23
N VAL A 77 -3.44 7.30 -11.41
CA VAL A 77 -2.58 8.44 -11.74
C VAL A 77 -3.24 9.27 -12.85
N ILE A 78 -3.45 10.54 -12.58
CA ILE A 78 -4.04 11.50 -13.52
C ILE A 78 -2.96 12.53 -13.86
N ASP A 79 -2.38 12.38 -15.05
CA ASP A 79 -1.34 13.29 -15.55
C ASP A 79 -1.93 14.39 -16.42
N LYS A 80 -1.66 15.64 -16.05
CA LYS A 80 -2.04 16.84 -16.78
C LYS A 80 -0.81 17.67 -17.11
N THR A 81 -0.98 18.70 -17.90
CA THR A 81 0.13 19.58 -18.34
C THR A 81 0.91 20.13 -17.14
N ASN A 82 0.23 20.67 -16.14
CA ASN A 82 0.84 21.42 -15.03
C ASN A 82 0.89 20.64 -13.71
N GLU A 83 0.18 19.51 -13.62
CA GLU A 83 0.12 18.72 -12.41
C GLU A 83 -0.03 17.22 -12.70
N THR A 84 0.51 16.40 -11.81
CA THR A 84 0.19 14.97 -11.74
C THR A 84 -0.52 14.70 -10.41
N SER A 85 -1.72 14.14 -10.47
CA SER A 85 -2.47 13.71 -9.28
C SER A 85 -2.33 12.21 -9.12
N VAL A 86 -2.02 11.77 -7.90
CA VAL A 86 -1.92 10.36 -7.53
C VAL A 86 -3.00 10.08 -6.47
N ASN A 87 -4.04 9.36 -6.85
CA ASN A 87 -5.10 8.93 -5.95
C ASN A 87 -4.68 7.62 -5.27
N PHE A 88 -5.03 7.46 -4.00
CA PHE A 88 -4.69 6.30 -3.20
C PHE A 88 -5.91 5.41 -2.95
N ASP A 89 -5.76 4.11 -3.12
CA ASP A 89 -6.73 3.08 -2.73
C ASP A 89 -6.78 2.94 -1.20
N THR A 90 -5.61 2.74 -0.61
CA THR A 90 -5.42 2.70 0.84
C THR A 90 -4.21 3.55 1.22
N TYR A 91 -4.22 4.10 2.43
CA TYR A 91 -3.16 4.97 2.93
C TYR A 91 -3.14 5.01 4.45
N SER A 92 -1.96 5.27 5.00
CA SER A 92 -1.75 5.35 6.45
C SER A 92 -2.47 6.54 7.07
N THR A 93 -2.77 6.42 8.35
CA THR A 93 -3.31 7.55 9.14
C THR A 93 -2.38 8.76 9.08
N GLY A 94 -2.94 9.95 9.02
CA GLY A 94 -2.18 11.21 8.97
C GLY A 94 -1.92 11.78 7.57
N ILE A 95 -2.15 10.98 6.50
CA ILE A 95 -2.12 11.49 5.13
C ILE A 95 -3.52 11.50 4.51
N GLN A 96 -3.64 12.05 3.31
CA GLN A 96 -4.91 12.18 2.59
C GLN A 96 -4.96 11.19 1.43
N ALA A 97 -6.17 10.95 0.91
CA ALA A 97 -6.43 10.02 -0.19
C ALA A 97 -5.78 10.42 -1.54
N LYS A 98 -5.10 11.55 -1.59
CA LYS A 98 -4.54 12.10 -2.83
C LYS A 98 -3.28 12.91 -2.55
N MET A 99 -2.29 12.73 -3.41
CA MET A 99 -1.10 13.57 -3.54
C MET A 99 -1.17 14.32 -4.89
N THR A 100 -0.72 15.57 -4.92
CA THR A 100 -0.61 16.36 -6.14
C THR A 100 0.82 16.85 -6.30
N VAL A 101 1.41 16.57 -7.46
CA VAL A 101 2.73 17.04 -7.86
C VAL A 101 2.52 18.20 -8.84
N ASN A 102 2.88 19.42 -8.43
CA ASN A 102 2.82 20.58 -9.30
C ASN A 102 4.12 20.66 -10.10
N LYS A 103 4.02 20.72 -11.42
CA LYS A 103 5.19 20.70 -12.33
C LYS A 103 5.77 22.08 -12.60
N ASP A 104 5.00 23.13 -12.35
CA ASP A 104 5.32 24.51 -12.76
C ASP A 104 5.75 25.40 -11.58
N ASP A 105 5.84 24.84 -10.35
CA ASP A 105 6.19 25.61 -9.16
C ASP A 105 7.57 25.21 -8.63
N ASP A 106 8.56 26.09 -8.85
CA ASP A 106 9.94 25.89 -8.41
C ASP A 106 10.10 25.84 -6.87
N ASN A 107 9.06 26.18 -6.11
CA ASN A 107 9.08 26.05 -4.64
C ASN A 107 8.80 24.63 -4.16
N TYR A 108 8.41 23.73 -5.06
CA TYR A 108 8.12 22.35 -4.74
C TYR A 108 9.28 21.43 -5.11
N THR A 109 9.57 20.49 -4.24
CA THR A 109 10.60 19.47 -4.47
C THR A 109 9.98 18.09 -4.42
N TYR A 110 10.16 17.33 -5.49
CA TYR A 110 9.66 15.96 -5.60
C TYR A 110 10.76 15.00 -6.01
N SER A 111 10.80 13.86 -5.36
CA SER A 111 11.67 12.75 -5.71
C SER A 111 10.87 11.46 -5.68
N PHE A 112 10.89 10.71 -6.77
CA PHE A 112 10.29 9.38 -6.85
C PHE A 112 11.35 8.39 -7.28
N LYS A 113 11.54 7.32 -6.50
CA LYS A 113 12.56 6.30 -6.78
C LYS A 113 11.95 4.91 -6.77
N LEU A 114 12.06 4.21 -7.90
CA LEU A 114 11.74 2.79 -8.03
C LEU A 114 13.05 1.99 -8.17
N ASP A 115 13.32 1.07 -7.24
CA ASP A 115 14.55 0.29 -7.19
C ASP A 115 15.82 1.17 -7.24
N GLY A 116 15.76 2.33 -6.57
CA GLY A 116 16.85 3.31 -6.50
C GLY A 116 17.05 4.15 -7.77
N LYS A 117 16.21 4.01 -8.78
CA LYS A 117 16.23 4.81 -10.01
C LYS A 117 15.16 5.89 -9.96
N ASP A 118 15.52 7.09 -10.38
CA ASP A 118 14.55 8.19 -10.49
C ASP A 118 13.49 7.87 -11.56
N ILE A 119 12.23 8.13 -11.21
CA ILE A 119 11.07 8.05 -12.10
C ILE A 119 10.24 9.33 -11.95
N GLU A 120 9.30 9.57 -12.84
CA GLU A 120 8.34 10.66 -12.69
C GLU A 120 7.04 10.17 -12.03
N ALA A 121 6.28 11.07 -11.39
CA ALA A 121 5.00 10.72 -10.77
C ALA A 121 4.00 10.09 -11.75
N LYS A 122 4.07 10.47 -13.04
CA LYS A 122 3.23 9.89 -14.11
C LYS A 122 3.55 8.43 -14.44
N ASP A 123 4.75 7.94 -14.06
CA ASP A 123 5.19 6.57 -14.31
C ASP A 123 4.72 5.58 -13.22
N LEU A 124 4.07 6.10 -12.18
CA LEU A 124 3.43 5.29 -11.16
C LEU A 124 2.28 4.46 -11.76
N GLN A 125 2.06 3.30 -11.20
CA GLN A 125 1.06 2.34 -11.66
C GLN A 125 0.10 1.98 -10.52
N GLN A 126 -1.09 1.54 -10.87
CA GLN A 126 -2.03 0.99 -9.90
C GLN A 126 -1.37 -0.15 -9.09
N ASN A 127 -1.61 -0.14 -7.79
CA ASN A 127 -1.01 -1.03 -6.79
C ASN A 127 0.50 -0.80 -6.52
N ASP A 128 1.13 0.24 -7.04
CA ASP A 128 2.44 0.65 -6.54
C ASP A 128 2.32 1.02 -5.06
N VAL A 129 3.26 0.54 -4.25
CA VAL A 129 3.36 0.90 -2.83
C VAL A 129 4.32 2.06 -2.70
N LEU A 130 3.86 3.12 -2.05
CA LEU A 130 4.61 4.34 -1.82
C LEU A 130 4.98 4.46 -0.35
N ASN A 131 6.26 4.69 -0.06
CA ASN A 131 6.72 5.22 1.21
C ASN A 131 7.05 6.69 1.01
N ILE A 132 6.29 7.60 1.65
CA ILE A 132 6.27 9.03 1.38
C ILE A 132 6.80 9.78 2.58
N ALA A 133 7.97 10.42 2.45
CA ALA A 133 8.42 11.44 3.36
C ALA A 133 7.92 12.79 2.87
N TYR A 134 7.34 13.58 3.77
CA TYR A 134 6.76 14.87 3.47
C TYR A 134 6.97 15.87 4.62
N ASP A 135 6.68 17.15 4.41
CA ASP A 135 6.73 18.16 5.45
C ASP A 135 5.61 17.93 6.49
N THR A 136 6.01 17.54 7.70
CA THR A 136 5.09 17.21 8.79
C THR A 136 4.64 18.44 9.61
N THR A 137 5.12 19.64 9.29
CA THR A 137 4.70 20.88 9.99
C THR A 137 3.36 21.40 9.53
N GLY A 138 2.91 20.97 8.35
CA GLY A 138 1.63 21.30 7.74
C GLY A 138 0.76 20.09 7.48
N SER A 139 -0.27 20.27 6.66
CA SER A 139 -1.05 19.13 6.17
C SER A 139 -0.30 18.42 5.05
N PHE A 140 -0.53 17.13 4.89
CA PHE A 140 0.03 16.34 3.78
C PHE A 140 -0.21 17.00 2.41
N ARG A 141 -1.40 17.56 2.21
CA ARG A 141 -1.78 18.20 0.94
C ARG A 141 -1.00 19.46 0.64
N ASP A 142 -0.62 20.20 1.67
CA ASP A 142 0.04 21.51 1.55
C ASP A 142 1.55 21.39 1.64
N SER A 143 2.07 20.14 1.67
CA SER A 143 3.50 19.89 1.63
C SER A 143 4.09 20.37 0.30
N ASN A 144 5.18 21.12 0.38
CA ASN A 144 5.98 21.53 -0.78
C ASN A 144 7.15 20.58 -1.05
N PHE A 145 7.17 19.46 -0.34
CA PHE A 145 8.22 18.47 -0.42
C PHE A 145 7.63 17.06 -0.32
N TYR A 146 8.00 16.19 -1.27
CA TYR A 146 7.73 14.76 -1.21
C TYR A 146 8.96 13.98 -1.67
N ASP A 147 9.49 13.12 -0.82
CA ASP A 147 10.49 12.12 -1.18
C ASP A 147 9.84 10.73 -1.08
N VAL A 148 9.72 10.06 -2.23
CA VAL A 148 8.89 8.88 -2.39
C VAL A 148 9.72 7.69 -2.82
N ILE A 149 9.72 6.64 -2.01
CA ILE A 149 10.26 5.35 -2.39
C ILE A 149 9.10 4.50 -2.90
N VAL A 150 9.23 4.03 -4.13
CA VAL A 150 8.21 3.21 -4.81
C VAL A 150 8.64 1.76 -4.80
N THR A 151 7.73 0.86 -4.47
CA THR A 151 7.96 -0.58 -4.57
C THR A 151 6.84 -1.28 -5.32
N ARG A 152 7.18 -2.38 -6.00
CA ARG A 152 6.27 -3.29 -6.71
C ARG A 152 6.39 -4.71 -6.18
N ASN A 153 6.76 -4.84 -4.90
CA ASN A 153 6.98 -6.12 -4.27
C ASN A 153 5.64 -6.77 -3.91
N VAL A 154 5.30 -7.84 -4.60
CA VAL A 154 4.09 -8.63 -4.32
C VAL A 154 4.49 -10.06 -3.96
N VAL A 155 3.95 -10.56 -2.86
CA VAL A 155 4.02 -11.98 -2.47
C VAL A 155 2.65 -12.58 -2.71
N ASP A 156 2.53 -13.42 -3.73
CA ASP A 156 1.24 -13.93 -4.23
C ASP A 156 0.92 -15.35 -3.78
N GLY A 157 -0.36 -15.64 -3.59
CA GLY A 157 -0.85 -16.99 -3.30
C GLY A 157 -0.41 -17.54 -1.94
N VAL A 158 -0.25 -16.69 -0.94
CA VAL A 158 0.24 -17.11 0.39
C VAL A 158 -0.87 -17.14 1.42
N LYS A 159 -0.87 -18.21 2.23
CA LYS A 159 -1.91 -18.47 3.23
C LYS A 159 -1.55 -17.89 4.58
N CYS A 160 -2.50 -17.15 5.18
CA CYS A 160 -2.36 -16.70 6.56
C CYS A 160 -2.57 -17.88 7.53
N THR A 161 -1.60 -18.10 8.42
CA THR A 161 -1.64 -19.19 9.41
C THR A 161 -1.78 -18.68 10.84
N SER A 162 -1.43 -17.42 11.10
CA SER A 162 -1.56 -16.77 12.40
C SER A 162 -1.66 -15.28 12.25
N ARG A 163 -2.47 -14.63 13.09
CA ARG A 163 -2.59 -13.17 13.18
C ARG A 163 -2.60 -12.68 14.61
N ASN A 164 -2.11 -11.48 14.81
CA ASN A 164 -2.20 -10.71 16.05
C ASN A 164 -2.51 -9.26 15.71
N ASP A 165 -3.79 -8.94 15.63
CA ASP A 165 -4.25 -7.63 15.16
C ASP A 165 -3.84 -6.50 16.12
N THR A 166 -3.77 -6.79 17.44
CA THR A 166 -3.31 -5.81 18.43
C THR A 166 -1.88 -5.36 18.21
N LYS A 167 -1.03 -6.23 17.65
CA LYS A 167 0.37 -5.93 17.35
C LYS A 167 0.63 -5.67 15.86
N GLY A 168 -0.39 -5.83 15.00
CA GLY A 168 -0.21 -5.79 13.56
C GLY A 168 0.78 -6.84 13.03
N GLU A 169 0.80 -8.04 13.65
CA GLU A 169 1.74 -9.12 13.31
C GLU A 169 1.00 -10.30 12.67
N TYR A 170 1.49 -10.77 11.55
CA TYR A 170 0.87 -11.83 10.75
C TYR A 170 1.90 -12.89 10.37
N THR A 171 1.53 -14.18 10.38
CA THR A 171 2.34 -15.24 9.77
C THR A 171 1.65 -15.70 8.51
N ILE A 172 2.23 -15.41 7.36
CA ILE A 172 1.65 -15.65 6.05
C ILE A 172 2.71 -16.34 5.18
N GLY A 173 2.34 -17.47 4.55
CA GLY A 173 3.30 -18.27 3.78
C GLY A 173 4.50 -18.78 4.59
N GLY A 174 4.36 -18.91 5.91
CA GLY A 174 5.44 -19.30 6.82
C GLY A 174 6.37 -18.15 7.23
N THR A 175 6.21 -16.96 6.68
CA THR A 175 6.98 -15.76 7.00
C THR A 175 6.20 -14.86 7.95
N LYS A 176 6.90 -14.25 8.90
CA LYS A 176 6.33 -13.25 9.80
C LYS A 176 6.42 -11.88 9.15
N TYR A 177 5.29 -11.18 9.11
CA TYR A 177 5.16 -9.81 8.62
C TYR A 177 4.57 -8.92 9.70
N LYS A 178 4.84 -7.62 9.60
CA LYS A 178 4.11 -6.56 10.30
C LYS A 178 3.25 -5.79 9.30
N ALA A 179 2.16 -5.20 9.75
CA ALA A 179 1.47 -4.16 9.00
C ALA A 179 2.39 -2.94 8.81
N ALA A 180 2.29 -2.27 7.68
CA ALA A 180 2.92 -0.97 7.51
C ALA A 180 2.29 0.03 8.49
N GLU A 181 3.10 0.98 8.94
CA GLU A 181 2.68 1.93 9.97
C GLU A 181 1.44 2.72 9.54
N GLY A 182 0.45 2.78 10.41
CA GLY A 182 -0.81 3.47 10.14
C GLY A 182 -1.73 2.80 9.10
N MET A 183 -1.39 1.61 8.60
CA MET A 183 -2.24 0.83 7.69
C MET A 183 -3.11 -0.15 8.47
N ASP A 184 -4.37 -0.25 8.06
CA ASP A 184 -5.31 -1.25 8.58
C ASP A 184 -5.28 -2.48 7.65
N ILE A 185 -4.79 -3.59 8.18
CA ILE A 185 -4.63 -4.83 7.41
C ILE A 185 -5.62 -5.87 7.91
N ASP A 186 -6.61 -6.17 7.09
CA ASP A 186 -7.61 -7.20 7.38
C ASP A 186 -7.22 -8.52 6.69
N VAL A 187 -6.82 -9.50 7.49
CA VAL A 187 -6.49 -10.85 7.02
C VAL A 187 -7.10 -11.91 7.93
N GLU A 188 -7.72 -12.92 7.34
CA GLU A 188 -8.29 -14.07 8.03
C GLU A 188 -7.37 -15.29 7.96
N THR A 189 -7.29 -16.03 9.08
CA THR A 189 -6.55 -17.30 9.09
C THR A 189 -7.16 -18.31 8.12
N SER A 190 -6.31 -19.11 7.49
CA SER A 190 -6.68 -20.09 6.48
C SER A 190 -7.07 -19.54 5.10
N THR A 191 -7.07 -18.24 4.93
CA THR A 191 -7.33 -17.56 3.65
C THR A 191 -6.01 -17.26 2.93
N GLU A 192 -6.03 -17.27 1.60
CA GLU A 192 -4.87 -16.95 0.76
C GLU A 192 -4.94 -15.49 0.33
N TYR A 193 -3.78 -14.84 0.27
CA TYR A 193 -3.64 -13.43 -0.07
C TYR A 193 -2.53 -13.17 -1.08
N SER A 194 -2.68 -12.07 -1.82
CA SER A 194 -1.59 -11.35 -2.45
C SER A 194 -1.19 -10.19 -1.54
N LEU A 195 0.04 -10.18 -1.06
CA LEU A 195 0.56 -9.15 -0.16
C LEU A 195 1.35 -8.13 -0.96
N TYR A 196 0.99 -6.87 -0.82
CA TYR A 196 1.76 -5.74 -1.34
C TYR A 196 2.65 -5.22 -0.22
N LEU A 197 3.96 -5.31 -0.43
CA LEU A 197 4.93 -4.97 0.61
C LEU A 197 5.52 -3.58 0.36
N ASP A 198 5.69 -2.84 1.44
CA ASP A 198 6.39 -1.57 1.43
C ASP A 198 7.92 -1.76 1.33
N HIS A 199 8.66 -0.66 1.24
CA HIS A 199 10.12 -0.67 1.15
C HIS A 199 10.79 -1.39 2.35
N PHE A 200 10.13 -1.41 3.49
CA PHE A 200 10.63 -2.03 4.72
C PHE A 200 10.17 -3.49 4.87
N GLY A 201 9.52 -4.06 3.86
CA GLY A 201 9.00 -5.44 3.87
C GLY A 201 7.76 -5.64 4.74
N ARG A 202 7.01 -4.57 5.04
CA ARG A 202 5.77 -4.61 5.81
C ARG A 202 4.57 -4.70 4.86
N ILE A 203 3.47 -5.24 5.34
CA ILE A 203 2.24 -5.35 4.55
C ILE A 203 1.57 -3.99 4.47
N ALA A 204 1.53 -3.41 3.28
CA ALA A 204 0.80 -2.19 2.98
C ALA A 204 -0.65 -2.49 2.55
N LYS A 205 -0.88 -3.64 1.89
CA LYS A 205 -2.20 -4.12 1.47
C LYS A 205 -2.18 -5.63 1.38
N ALA A 206 -3.28 -6.27 1.74
CA ALA A 206 -3.52 -7.69 1.54
C ALA A 206 -4.81 -7.88 0.74
N ASP A 207 -4.69 -8.26 -0.52
CA ASP A 207 -5.84 -8.64 -1.33
C ASP A 207 -6.13 -10.12 -1.12
N GLU A 208 -7.34 -10.43 -0.68
CA GLU A 208 -7.78 -11.81 -0.58
C GLU A 208 -7.71 -12.46 -1.97
N ASN A 209 -6.94 -13.52 -2.08
CA ASN A 209 -7.03 -14.42 -3.20
C ASN A 209 -8.30 -15.25 -3.00
N SER A 210 -9.45 -14.62 -3.25
CA SER A 210 -10.70 -15.37 -3.35
C SER A 210 -10.43 -16.54 -4.28
N VAL A 211 -10.75 -17.71 -3.79
CA VAL A 211 -10.56 -19.00 -4.45
C VAL A 211 -10.76 -18.83 -5.95
N SER A 212 -9.64 -18.95 -6.67
CA SER A 212 -9.51 -18.79 -8.11
C SER A 212 -9.66 -17.36 -8.68
N LYS A 213 -8.55 -16.67 -8.82
CA LYS A 213 -8.32 -15.78 -9.99
C LYS A 213 -8.32 -16.59 -11.33
N ASN A 214 -8.76 -17.82 -11.31
CA ASN A 214 -9.14 -18.60 -12.47
C ASN A 214 -10.55 -18.21 -12.89
N TYR A 215 -10.73 -16.95 -13.30
CA TYR A 215 -11.95 -16.57 -13.97
C TYR A 215 -11.86 -17.06 -15.43
N GLY A 216 -13.00 -17.51 -15.94
CA GLY A 216 -13.15 -17.94 -17.30
C GLY A 216 -14.55 -17.66 -17.78
N VAL A 217 -14.77 -17.84 -19.05
CA VAL A 217 -16.10 -17.78 -19.63
C VAL A 217 -16.75 -19.15 -19.41
N LEU A 218 -17.86 -19.18 -18.66
CA LEU A 218 -18.65 -20.38 -18.52
C LEU A 218 -19.27 -20.74 -19.85
N LYS A 219 -18.89 -21.90 -20.41
CA LYS A 219 -19.40 -22.41 -21.66
C LYS A 219 -20.62 -23.29 -21.46
N ASN A 220 -20.57 -24.16 -20.45
CA ASN A 220 -21.62 -25.12 -20.19
C ASN A 220 -21.59 -25.61 -18.74
N ILE A 221 -22.78 -25.97 -18.21
CA ILE A 221 -22.91 -26.74 -16.97
C ILE A 221 -23.74 -27.98 -17.30
N TYR A 222 -23.26 -29.15 -16.97
CA TYR A 222 -23.94 -30.40 -17.21
C TYR A 222 -23.77 -31.37 -16.05
N LYS A 223 -24.68 -32.34 -15.97
CA LYS A 223 -24.62 -33.39 -14.96
C LYS A 223 -23.94 -34.61 -15.54
N LYS A 224 -22.85 -35.06 -14.91
CA LYS A 224 -22.11 -36.26 -15.32
C LYS A 224 -22.84 -37.52 -14.89
N ALA A 225 -22.68 -38.59 -15.62
CA ALA A 225 -23.17 -39.91 -15.20
C ALA A 225 -22.51 -40.25 -13.83
N GLY A 226 -23.32 -40.33 -12.78
CA GLY A 226 -22.83 -40.47 -11.40
C GLY A 226 -23.27 -39.35 -10.46
N GLY A 227 -23.90 -38.29 -11.00
CA GLY A 227 -24.61 -37.29 -10.19
C GLY A 227 -23.89 -35.96 -9.96
N ASP A 228 -22.60 -35.88 -10.29
CA ASP A 228 -21.84 -34.64 -10.12
C ASP A 228 -22.16 -33.60 -11.22
N TYR A 229 -22.29 -32.32 -10.82
CA TYR A 229 -22.36 -31.23 -11.77
C TYR A 229 -20.94 -30.81 -12.16
N MET A 230 -20.74 -30.57 -13.45
CA MET A 230 -19.47 -30.12 -14.05
C MET A 230 -19.71 -28.80 -14.78
N ALA A 231 -18.78 -27.87 -14.59
CA ALA A 231 -18.73 -26.63 -15.37
C ALA A 231 -17.59 -26.73 -16.41
N GLN A 232 -17.90 -26.45 -17.64
CA GLN A 232 -16.92 -26.32 -18.72
C GLN A 232 -16.60 -24.83 -18.88
N ILE A 233 -15.36 -24.47 -18.67
CA ILE A 233 -14.90 -23.08 -18.60
C ILE A 233 -13.80 -22.86 -19.62
N ILE A 234 -13.89 -21.79 -20.41
CA ILE A 234 -12.79 -21.27 -21.19
C ILE A 234 -11.96 -20.40 -20.26
N THR A 235 -10.77 -20.86 -19.93
CA THR A 235 -9.87 -20.16 -19.00
C THR A 235 -9.28 -18.89 -19.62
N LYS A 236 -8.66 -18.03 -18.80
CA LYS A 236 -7.91 -16.84 -19.26
C LYS A 236 -6.85 -17.17 -20.32
N LYS A 237 -6.34 -18.40 -20.34
CA LYS A 237 -5.36 -18.88 -21.35
C LYS A 237 -6.01 -19.32 -22.65
N GLY A 238 -7.34 -19.27 -22.76
CA GLY A 238 -8.09 -19.75 -23.93
C GLY A 238 -8.24 -21.28 -23.99
N THR A 239 -7.86 -22.00 -22.93
CA THR A 239 -8.03 -23.46 -22.82
C THR A 239 -9.40 -23.79 -22.25
N GLU A 240 -10.03 -24.88 -22.75
CA GLU A 240 -11.23 -25.44 -22.15
C GLU A 240 -10.84 -26.38 -21.02
N GLU A 241 -11.40 -26.16 -19.81
CA GLU A 241 -11.18 -26.99 -18.63
C GLU A 241 -12.51 -27.33 -17.97
N GLU A 242 -12.58 -28.51 -17.34
CA GLU A 242 -13.76 -28.99 -16.63
C GLU A 242 -13.53 -28.95 -15.12
N TYR A 243 -14.48 -28.37 -14.40
CA TYR A 243 -14.45 -28.27 -12.94
C TYR A 243 -15.70 -28.91 -12.33
N LYS A 244 -15.52 -29.62 -11.23
CA LYS A 244 -16.65 -30.08 -10.42
C LYS A 244 -17.28 -28.87 -9.72
N VAL A 245 -18.59 -28.75 -9.81
CA VAL A 245 -19.34 -27.64 -9.20
C VAL A 245 -20.20 -28.19 -8.06
N ASP A 246 -20.25 -27.46 -6.97
CA ASP A 246 -21.12 -27.73 -5.84
C ASP A 246 -22.58 -27.67 -6.30
N SER A 247 -23.36 -28.72 -6.01
CA SER A 247 -24.77 -28.83 -6.39
C SER A 247 -25.64 -27.71 -5.79
N ASP A 248 -25.33 -27.27 -4.58
CA ASP A 248 -26.09 -26.22 -3.89
C ASP A 248 -25.82 -24.87 -4.56
N LYS A 249 -24.60 -24.62 -4.97
CA LYS A 249 -24.22 -23.41 -5.74
C LYS A 249 -24.84 -23.39 -7.13
N VAL A 250 -24.94 -24.54 -7.80
CA VAL A 250 -25.61 -24.63 -9.11
C VAL A 250 -27.09 -24.25 -8.99
N ASN A 251 -27.75 -24.68 -7.95
CA ASN A 251 -29.15 -24.36 -7.72
C ASN A 251 -29.34 -22.86 -7.40
N GLU A 252 -28.45 -22.27 -6.64
CA GLU A 252 -28.40 -20.82 -6.38
C GLU A 252 -28.23 -20.03 -7.68
N TYR A 253 -27.28 -20.42 -8.53
CA TYR A 253 -27.04 -19.81 -9.83
C TYR A 253 -28.20 -20.00 -10.80
N ALA A 254 -28.81 -21.15 -10.83
CA ALA A 254 -29.99 -21.40 -11.67
C ALA A 254 -31.17 -20.50 -11.29
N THR A 255 -31.33 -20.21 -10.01
CA THR A 255 -32.34 -19.26 -9.52
C THR A 255 -31.97 -17.83 -9.94
N TYR A 256 -30.72 -17.46 -9.88
CA TYR A 256 -30.24 -16.14 -10.30
C TYR A 256 -30.40 -15.92 -11.81
N LEU A 257 -30.04 -16.90 -12.62
CA LEU A 257 -30.17 -16.87 -14.08
C LEU A 257 -31.65 -16.76 -14.55
N LYS A 258 -32.59 -17.26 -13.76
CA LYS A 258 -34.02 -17.14 -14.06
C LYS A 258 -34.50 -15.70 -14.11
N TYR A 259 -33.88 -14.80 -13.38
CA TYR A 259 -34.22 -13.37 -13.30
C TYR A 259 -33.26 -12.47 -14.06
N ALA A 260 -32.12 -12.99 -14.56
CA ALA A 260 -31.17 -12.21 -15.29
C ALA A 260 -31.59 -12.00 -16.75
N THR A 261 -31.38 -10.80 -17.26
CA THR A 261 -31.58 -10.49 -18.69
C THR A 261 -30.18 -10.45 -19.34
N PHE A 262 -29.98 -11.28 -20.35
CA PHE A 262 -28.74 -11.36 -21.08
C PHE A 262 -28.86 -10.64 -22.43
N TYR A 263 -27.75 -10.02 -22.85
CA TYR A 263 -27.63 -9.34 -24.13
C TYR A 263 -26.41 -9.85 -24.86
N SER A 264 -26.53 -9.99 -26.20
CA SER A 264 -25.43 -10.45 -27.04
C SER A 264 -24.42 -9.34 -27.39
N ASP A 265 -24.73 -8.11 -27.03
CA ASP A 265 -23.91 -6.94 -27.31
C ASP A 265 -23.86 -5.94 -26.16
N ALA A 266 -22.80 -5.13 -26.13
CA ALA A 266 -22.57 -4.11 -25.09
C ALA A 266 -23.59 -2.96 -25.11
N LYS A 267 -24.31 -2.78 -26.21
CA LYS A 267 -25.34 -1.73 -26.35
C LYS A 267 -26.70 -2.14 -25.79
N LYS A 268 -26.82 -3.42 -25.39
CA LYS A 268 -28.09 -4.00 -24.87
C LYS A 268 -29.25 -3.97 -25.85
N GLU A 269 -28.96 -4.00 -27.16
CA GLU A 269 -29.96 -3.93 -28.22
C GLU A 269 -30.51 -5.33 -28.56
N ASN A 270 -29.70 -6.38 -28.39
CA ASN A 270 -30.06 -7.75 -28.74
C ASN A 270 -30.18 -8.63 -27.50
N LYS A 271 -31.41 -8.73 -26.98
CA LYS A 271 -31.73 -9.58 -25.84
C LYS A 271 -31.57 -11.06 -26.20
N ILE A 272 -30.85 -11.82 -25.42
CA ILE A 272 -30.70 -13.25 -25.58
C ILE A 272 -31.97 -13.95 -25.08
N ASP A 273 -32.59 -14.76 -25.93
CA ASP A 273 -33.72 -15.61 -25.53
C ASP A 273 -33.18 -16.84 -24.78
N THR A 274 -33.29 -16.80 -23.45
CA THR A 274 -32.81 -17.88 -22.57
C THR A 274 -33.83 -19.04 -22.47
N THR A 275 -34.97 -18.96 -23.15
CA THR A 275 -35.96 -20.05 -23.17
C THR A 275 -35.66 -21.08 -24.25
N LYS A 276 -34.82 -20.75 -25.21
CA LYS A 276 -34.36 -21.68 -26.23
C LYS A 276 -33.09 -22.38 -25.74
N LYS A 277 -33.20 -23.68 -25.52
CA LYS A 277 -32.06 -24.57 -25.22
C LYS A 277 -31.28 -24.88 -26.49
#